data_86e9d10cdc864a49d77c4974ce80a411
#
_entry.id   86e9d10cdc864a49d77c4974ce80a411
#
_cell.length_a   1.000
_cell.length_b   1.000
_cell.length_c   1.000
_cell.angle_alpha   90.00
_cell.angle_beta   90.00
_cell.angle_gamma   90.00
#
_symmetry.space_group_name_H-M   'P 1'
#
loop_
_entity.id
_entity.type
_entity.pdbx_description
1 polymer ?
#
loop_
_entity_poly.entity_id
_entity_poly.type
_entity_poly.pdbx_seq_one_letter_code
_entity_poly.pdbx_strand_id
1 'polypeptide(L)'
;MSSPRLRVQFETLFEHFNGQDAETQLEDVTEILFCTRRNARIVLNKMEEEGWIEWHPAAGRGKLSQLLFKRSRADVSENLARRYLEEGKIGQALSVLDQDAAKLTQVIQSYLGVQHQEGLQVVRLPYYRPLSMLNPSKPMRRSEQHIARQIYSGLTRLDEDEQLQPDLAHTWQAITPTHWRFYIRPGVRFHNGELLTTDIVIQSLWELRFVNLFSHIDQVDSPGDCVVDIHLQKPDHRLPLLLSEACAKILLPESQRSEDFDLMPVGSGPYKVIVNDEKRLVLQAFDGYFGFRPLLDRVEVWVIDEVHSSMVFPSLSHPIKTQRGSSTEDVDLDPGCTYLLLNKKNGLAKEDEWATYFHNKLSTLNLFRRLPEEKVVELGVLPAYGLKPGWYHQAPSNFAITPPAQRTVTVAYHAQHPMFPTLAKVIQQVLNEDGINVEFIKYELSLTEVGEVDIWIKAMGIANHRDDALAGWLLNYSDVEHLSLADDFNYWCGLVDQWRADKYATFPARELGKSLVEQHQIIPMFHCWLGVSKDQCGSLQNAKCNALGWFDFSQVWVKPELD
;
A
#
# COMPACT_ATOMS: atom_id res chain seq x y z
N MET A 1 20.48 14.53 26.74
CA MET A 1 20.14 13.61 25.61
C MET A 1 20.76 12.27 25.91
N SER A 2 19.94 11.28 26.25
CA SER A 2 20.41 9.90 26.44
C SER A 2 20.81 9.34 25.09
N SER A 3 22.03 8.88 24.95
CA SER A 3 22.55 8.28 23.73
C SER A 3 22.34 6.76 23.75
N PRO A 4 22.25 6.07 22.60
CA PRO A 4 22.22 4.60 22.54
C PRO A 4 23.35 3.96 23.34
N ARG A 5 24.50 4.64 23.39
CA ARG A 5 25.67 4.21 24.17
C ARG A 5 25.41 4.24 25.67
N LEU A 6 24.69 5.26 26.17
CA LEU A 6 24.36 5.38 27.60
C LEU A 6 23.43 4.23 28.04
N ARG A 7 22.48 3.84 27.17
CA ARG A 7 21.61 2.68 27.40
C ARG A 7 22.41 1.38 27.53
N VAL A 8 23.28 1.10 26.57
CA VAL A 8 24.13 -0.10 26.60
C VAL A 8 24.94 -0.14 27.89
N GLN A 9 25.49 0.98 28.32
CA GLN A 9 26.24 1.08 29.56
C GLN A 9 25.36 0.85 30.80
N PHE A 10 24.11 1.33 30.79
CA PHE A 10 23.13 1.02 31.84
C PHE A 10 22.78 -0.47 31.86
N GLU A 11 22.50 -1.07 30.71
CA GLU A 11 22.18 -2.48 30.58
C GLU A 11 23.34 -3.36 31.09
N THR A 12 24.58 -3.00 30.78
CA THR A 12 25.78 -3.70 31.24
C THR A 12 25.89 -3.67 32.79
N LEU A 13 25.63 -2.52 33.41
CA LEU A 13 25.59 -2.41 34.86
C LEU A 13 24.44 -3.20 35.48
N PHE A 14 23.25 -3.05 34.89
CA PHE A 14 22.03 -3.71 35.35
C PHE A 14 22.16 -5.26 35.29
N GLU A 15 22.73 -5.78 34.22
CA GLU A 15 23.00 -7.21 34.08
C GLU A 15 24.06 -7.71 35.09
N HIS A 16 25.14 -6.96 35.27
CA HIS A 16 26.20 -7.32 36.19
C HIS A 16 25.71 -7.47 37.64
N PHE A 17 24.85 -6.54 38.07
CA PHE A 17 24.25 -6.56 39.42
C PHE A 17 22.88 -7.30 39.48
N ASN A 18 22.48 -8.01 38.41
CA ASN A 18 21.19 -8.72 38.30
C ASN A 18 19.97 -7.83 38.59
N GLY A 19 20.07 -6.52 38.28
CA GLY A 19 18.99 -5.56 38.53
C GLY A 19 18.75 -5.24 40.00
N GLN A 20 19.64 -5.63 40.89
CA GLN A 20 19.53 -5.35 42.33
C GLN A 20 20.42 -4.18 42.72
N ASP A 21 19.96 -3.42 43.70
CA ASP A 21 20.76 -2.37 44.32
C ASP A 21 22.06 -2.94 44.88
N ALA A 22 23.17 -2.23 44.72
CA ALA A 22 24.48 -2.75 45.01
C ALA A 22 25.35 -1.74 45.77
N GLU A 23 26.21 -2.24 46.63
CA GLU A 23 27.34 -1.50 47.17
C GLU A 23 28.60 -1.84 46.35
N THR A 24 29.17 -0.84 45.69
CA THR A 24 30.28 -1.04 44.76
C THR A 24 31.27 0.12 44.82
N GLN A 25 32.49 -0.07 44.31
CA GLN A 25 33.47 0.99 44.17
C GLN A 25 33.41 1.59 42.75
N LEU A 26 33.82 2.84 42.59
CA LEU A 26 33.93 3.46 41.28
C LEU A 26 34.88 2.69 40.35
N GLU A 27 35.88 2.00 40.92
CA GLU A 27 36.82 1.13 40.22
C GLU A 27 36.10 -0.02 39.54
N ASP A 28 35.23 -0.70 40.28
CA ASP A 28 34.46 -1.85 39.75
C ASP A 28 33.58 -1.38 38.58
N VAL A 29 32.95 -0.20 38.73
CA VAL A 29 32.16 0.42 37.62
C VAL A 29 33.02 0.71 36.39
N THR A 30 34.31 1.13 36.59
CA THR A 30 35.21 1.34 35.45
C THR A 30 35.57 0.07 34.73
N GLU A 31 35.74 -1.03 35.47
CA GLU A 31 36.03 -2.36 34.93
C GLU A 31 34.82 -2.92 34.18
N ILE A 32 33.63 -2.83 34.76
CA ILE A 32 32.37 -3.32 34.16
C ILE A 32 32.08 -2.57 32.85
N LEU A 33 32.26 -1.24 32.85
CA LEU A 33 31.97 -0.39 31.68
C LEU A 33 33.15 -0.25 30.71
N PHE A 34 34.28 -0.88 30.97
CA PHE A 34 35.50 -0.77 30.17
C PHE A 34 35.90 0.68 29.88
N CYS A 35 35.91 1.55 30.89
CA CYS A 35 36.11 2.96 30.69
C CYS A 35 37.00 3.61 31.79
N THR A 36 37.46 4.85 31.57
CA THR A 36 38.24 5.55 32.55
C THR A 36 37.39 6.05 33.73
N ARG A 37 37.99 6.23 34.92
CA ARG A 37 37.32 6.80 36.10
C ARG A 37 36.58 8.12 35.84
N ARG A 38 37.14 8.98 35.00
CA ARG A 38 36.50 10.24 34.60
C ARG A 38 35.24 9.95 33.78
N ASN A 39 35.31 9.01 32.84
CA ASN A 39 34.17 8.67 32.00
C ASN A 39 33.08 7.93 32.80
N ALA A 40 33.45 7.03 33.72
CA ALA A 40 32.48 6.36 34.60
C ALA A 40 31.64 7.36 35.41
N ARG A 41 32.25 8.40 35.97
CA ARG A 41 31.51 9.47 36.66
C ARG A 41 30.56 10.22 35.74
N ILE A 42 30.99 10.54 34.53
CA ILE A 42 30.15 11.23 33.55
C ILE A 42 28.93 10.34 33.18
N VAL A 43 29.17 9.06 33.02
CA VAL A 43 28.13 8.08 32.69
C VAL A 43 27.12 7.93 33.83
N LEU A 44 27.62 7.72 35.07
CA LEU A 44 26.75 7.60 36.25
C LEU A 44 25.93 8.87 36.47
N ASN A 45 26.54 10.08 36.39
CA ASN A 45 25.79 11.33 36.51
C ASN A 45 24.72 11.47 35.43
N LYS A 46 25.01 11.08 34.18
CA LYS A 46 24.00 11.11 33.11
C LYS A 46 22.87 10.12 33.35
N MET A 47 23.15 8.91 33.84
CA MET A 47 22.13 7.94 34.21
C MET A 47 21.25 8.44 35.36
N GLU A 48 21.85 9.19 36.30
CA GLU A 48 21.15 9.81 37.42
C GLU A 48 20.29 10.99 36.95
N GLU A 49 20.83 11.85 36.06
CA GLU A 49 20.08 12.94 35.41
C GLU A 49 18.86 12.42 34.63
N GLU A 50 18.99 11.27 34.00
CA GLU A 50 17.89 10.60 33.27
C GLU A 50 16.95 9.82 34.23
N GLY A 51 17.24 9.76 35.55
CA GLY A 51 16.44 9.08 36.55
C GLY A 51 16.46 7.55 36.46
N TRP A 52 17.50 6.97 35.88
CA TRP A 52 17.66 5.51 35.74
C TRP A 52 18.27 4.87 36.97
N ILE A 53 19.16 5.61 37.66
CA ILE A 53 19.86 5.19 38.88
C ILE A 53 19.89 6.35 39.89
N GLU A 54 20.22 6.03 41.13
CA GLU A 54 20.78 6.98 42.13
C GLU A 54 22.18 6.51 42.48
N TRP A 55 23.15 7.43 42.44
CA TRP A 55 24.52 7.13 42.79
C TRP A 55 24.94 7.93 44.02
N HIS A 56 25.17 7.23 45.12
CA HIS A 56 25.62 7.83 46.40
C HIS A 56 27.10 7.54 46.63
N PRO A 57 28.02 8.45 46.22
CA PRO A 57 29.45 8.24 46.39
C PRO A 57 29.86 8.24 47.86
N ALA A 58 30.63 7.25 48.29
CA ALA A 58 31.18 7.21 49.61
C ALA A 58 32.39 8.15 49.75
N ALA A 59 32.51 8.88 50.85
CA ALA A 59 33.64 9.69 51.15
C ALA A 59 34.75 8.85 51.84
N GLY A 60 35.92 8.70 51.17
CA GLY A 60 37.11 8.04 51.72
C GLY A 60 37.60 6.86 50.86
N ARG A 61 38.94 6.61 50.92
CA ARG A 61 39.57 5.48 50.19
C ARG A 61 39.05 4.12 50.70
N GLY A 62 38.61 3.27 49.78
CA GLY A 62 38.20 1.90 50.09
C GLY A 62 36.77 1.75 50.66
N LYS A 63 35.96 2.83 50.70
CA LYS A 63 34.55 2.74 51.07
C LYS A 63 33.69 2.44 49.86
N LEU A 64 32.64 1.64 50.06
CA LEU A 64 31.66 1.29 49.04
C LEU A 64 30.66 2.42 48.87
N SER A 65 30.40 2.76 47.63
CA SER A 65 29.32 3.66 47.19
C SER A 65 28.05 2.88 46.94
N GLN A 66 26.86 3.49 47.06
CA GLN A 66 25.62 2.84 46.78
C GLN A 66 25.14 3.17 45.36
N LEU A 67 24.82 2.12 44.61
CA LEU A 67 24.19 2.18 43.29
C LEU A 67 22.77 1.64 43.44
N LEU A 68 21.77 2.49 43.25
CA LEU A 68 20.36 2.13 43.34
C LEU A 68 19.73 2.19 41.95
N PHE A 69 19.13 1.10 41.48
CA PHE A 69 18.45 1.05 40.20
C PHE A 69 16.99 1.53 40.37
N LYS A 70 16.65 2.66 39.73
CA LYS A 70 15.30 3.26 39.76
C LYS A 70 14.41 2.82 38.61
N ARG A 71 15.00 2.24 37.58
CA ARG A 71 14.29 1.75 36.40
C ARG A 71 14.77 0.34 36.04
N SER A 72 13.85 -0.46 35.54
CA SER A 72 14.22 -1.72 34.91
C SER A 72 14.83 -1.48 33.52
N ARG A 73 15.54 -2.48 32.99
CA ARG A 73 16.01 -2.46 31.59
C ARG A 73 14.88 -2.18 30.62
N ALA A 74 13.71 -2.80 30.85
CA ALA A 74 12.53 -2.64 30.03
C ALA A 74 11.98 -1.21 30.05
N ASP A 75 11.94 -0.55 31.23
CA ASP A 75 11.46 0.83 31.36
C ASP A 75 12.40 1.82 30.66
N VAL A 76 13.70 1.62 30.73
CA VAL A 76 14.69 2.47 30.06
C VAL A 76 14.57 2.34 28.54
N SER A 77 14.41 1.12 28.04
CA SER A 77 14.20 0.85 26.62
C SER A 77 12.90 1.47 26.12
N GLU A 78 11.81 1.33 26.87
CA GLU A 78 10.51 1.91 26.53
C GLU A 78 10.55 3.44 26.48
N ASN A 79 11.12 4.10 27.50
CA ASN A 79 11.22 5.55 27.53
C ASN A 79 12.12 6.10 26.39
N LEU A 80 13.18 5.38 26.05
CA LEU A 80 14.04 5.76 24.93
C LEU A 80 13.32 5.56 23.59
N ALA A 81 12.60 4.48 23.42
CA ALA A 81 11.80 4.24 22.22
C ALA A 81 10.71 5.30 22.04
N ARG A 82 10.00 5.67 23.12
CA ARG A 82 9.01 6.76 23.11
C ARG A 82 9.62 8.07 22.63
N ARG A 83 10.79 8.45 23.16
CA ARG A 83 11.51 9.65 22.73
C ARG A 83 11.90 9.60 21.26
N TYR A 84 12.37 8.45 20.76
CA TYR A 84 12.67 8.29 19.34
C TYR A 84 11.43 8.40 18.46
N LEU A 85 10.28 7.88 18.91
CA LEU A 85 9.00 8.03 18.19
C LEU A 85 8.54 9.49 18.16
N GLU A 86 8.71 10.23 19.26
CA GLU A 86 8.44 11.67 19.33
C GLU A 86 9.34 12.49 18.36
N GLU A 87 10.60 12.07 18.22
CA GLU A 87 11.54 12.67 17.27
C GLU A 87 11.34 12.16 15.81
N GLY A 88 10.37 11.26 15.56
CA GLY A 88 10.12 10.64 14.25
C GLY A 88 11.19 9.65 13.79
N LYS A 89 12.03 9.16 14.72
CA LYS A 89 13.12 8.21 14.48
C LYS A 89 12.64 6.76 14.65
N ILE A 90 11.67 6.35 13.83
CA ILE A 90 10.97 5.06 13.97
C ILE A 90 11.94 3.87 13.99
N GLY A 91 12.90 3.81 13.05
CA GLY A 91 13.87 2.72 12.99
C GLY A 91 14.73 2.58 14.26
N GLN A 92 15.08 3.70 14.92
CA GLN A 92 15.81 3.66 16.19
C GLN A 92 14.91 3.21 17.35
N ALA A 93 13.64 3.62 17.35
CA ALA A 93 12.68 3.16 18.33
C ALA A 93 12.46 1.64 18.24
N LEU A 94 12.28 1.12 17.02
CA LEU A 94 12.14 -0.31 16.76
C LEU A 94 13.37 -1.09 17.24
N SER A 95 14.59 -0.64 16.89
CA SER A 95 15.84 -1.31 17.29
C SER A 95 16.05 -1.35 18.81
N VAL A 96 15.48 -0.42 19.56
CA VAL A 96 15.55 -0.38 21.02
C VAL A 96 14.59 -1.38 21.66
N LEU A 97 13.46 -1.69 21.01
CA LEU A 97 12.41 -2.58 21.51
C LEU A 97 12.46 -4.00 20.91
N ASP A 98 13.38 -4.26 19.99
CA ASP A 98 13.49 -5.47 19.17
C ASP A 98 13.56 -6.81 19.97
N GLN A 99 13.79 -6.74 21.27
CA GLN A 99 13.82 -7.90 22.16
C GLN A 99 12.48 -8.23 22.85
N ASP A 100 11.44 -7.37 22.70
CA ASP A 100 10.13 -7.55 23.34
C ASP A 100 8.99 -7.12 22.41
N ALA A 101 8.56 -8.04 21.55
CA ALA A 101 7.51 -7.79 20.56
C ALA A 101 6.18 -7.31 21.19
N ALA A 102 5.84 -7.75 22.40
CA ALA A 102 4.62 -7.34 23.08
C ALA A 102 4.68 -5.88 23.54
N LYS A 103 5.82 -5.44 24.09
CA LYS A 103 6.05 -4.05 24.48
C LYS A 103 6.18 -3.12 23.29
N LEU A 104 6.85 -3.57 22.23
CA LEU A 104 6.93 -2.87 20.95
C LEU A 104 5.53 -2.54 20.45
N THR A 105 4.66 -3.56 20.42
CA THR A 105 3.26 -3.44 20.03
C THR A 105 2.53 -2.38 20.87
N GLN A 106 2.63 -2.45 22.18
CA GLN A 106 1.95 -1.54 23.09
C GLN A 106 2.46 -0.09 22.97
N VAL A 107 3.78 0.09 22.87
CA VAL A 107 4.38 1.44 22.70
C VAL A 107 3.96 2.05 21.38
N ILE A 108 4.08 1.31 20.26
CA ILE A 108 3.68 1.82 18.93
C ILE A 108 2.19 2.15 18.90
N GLN A 109 1.32 1.28 19.44
CA GLN A 109 -0.12 1.54 19.49
C GLN A 109 -0.48 2.86 20.15
N SER A 110 0.26 3.28 21.19
CA SER A 110 0.03 4.57 21.86
C SER A 110 0.37 5.79 20.99
N TYR A 111 1.14 5.61 19.90
CA TYR A 111 1.50 6.66 18.95
C TYR A 111 0.71 6.61 17.65
N LEU A 112 -0.01 5.52 17.39
CA LEU A 112 -0.86 5.37 16.21
C LEU A 112 -2.22 6.05 16.41
N GLY A 113 -2.96 6.22 15.31
CA GLY A 113 -4.25 6.88 15.31
C GLY A 113 -4.14 8.39 15.38
N VAL A 114 -5.13 9.03 15.98
CA VAL A 114 -5.22 10.49 16.08
C VAL A 114 -4.28 11.04 17.15
N GLN A 115 -3.50 12.03 16.77
CA GLN A 115 -2.58 12.75 17.64
C GLN A 115 -2.79 14.27 17.49
N HIS A 116 -2.72 14.99 18.61
CA HIS A 116 -2.68 16.45 18.62
C HIS A 116 -1.23 16.90 18.86
N GLN A 117 -0.57 17.41 17.83
CA GLN A 117 0.81 17.84 17.90
C GLN A 117 0.92 19.31 17.53
N GLU A 118 1.38 20.16 18.45
CA GLU A 118 1.56 21.61 18.22
C GLU A 118 0.32 22.32 17.65
N GLY A 119 -0.88 21.88 18.03
CA GLY A 119 -2.14 22.42 17.53
C GLY A 119 -2.60 21.86 16.17
N LEU A 120 -1.84 20.92 15.58
CA LEU A 120 -2.19 20.24 14.35
C LEU A 120 -2.93 18.92 14.62
N GLN A 121 -3.88 18.60 13.76
CA GLN A 121 -4.56 17.29 13.74
C GLN A 121 -3.75 16.34 12.86
N VAL A 122 -3.10 15.36 13.50
CA VAL A 122 -2.24 14.38 12.85
C VAL A 122 -2.84 12.99 13.01
N VAL A 123 -2.88 12.20 11.93
CA VAL A 123 -3.24 10.79 11.98
C VAL A 123 -2.04 9.96 11.58
N ARG A 124 -1.70 8.95 12.39
CA ARG A 124 -0.60 8.01 12.15
C ARG A 124 -1.12 6.63 11.88
N LEU A 125 -0.74 6.08 10.73
CA LEU A 125 -1.23 4.80 10.21
C LEU A 125 -0.05 3.84 10.06
N PRO A 126 -0.09 2.62 10.61
CA PRO A 126 0.94 1.62 10.36
C PRO A 126 0.75 1.00 8.98
N TYR A 127 1.85 0.69 8.32
CA TYR A 127 1.85 -0.02 7.06
C TYR A 127 3.05 -0.96 6.97
N TYR A 128 2.94 -2.04 6.21
CA TYR A 128 3.93 -3.12 6.23
C TYR A 128 5.10 -2.93 5.23
N ARG A 129 5.07 -1.90 4.38
CA ARG A 129 6.10 -1.64 3.38
C ARG A 129 6.19 -0.16 3.00
N PRO A 130 7.32 0.29 2.43
CA PRO A 130 7.41 1.63 1.83
C PRO A 130 6.44 1.82 0.66
N LEU A 131 6.04 3.06 0.43
CA LEU A 131 5.19 3.50 -0.68
C LEU A 131 6.06 4.27 -1.69
N SER A 132 6.81 3.54 -2.51
CA SER A 132 7.94 4.06 -3.29
C SER A 132 7.60 4.51 -4.72
N MET A 133 6.38 4.22 -5.22
CA MET A 133 5.99 4.56 -6.59
C MET A 133 4.71 5.39 -6.58
N LEU A 134 4.86 6.72 -6.47
CA LEU A 134 3.74 7.66 -6.41
C LEU A 134 3.52 8.42 -7.73
N ASN A 135 4.09 7.94 -8.82
CA ASN A 135 3.98 8.54 -10.15
C ASN A 135 2.88 7.86 -10.98
N PRO A 136 1.75 8.56 -11.27
CA PRO A 136 0.63 8.00 -12.04
C PRO A 136 0.96 7.59 -13.48
N SER A 137 2.05 8.09 -14.07
CA SER A 137 2.50 7.67 -15.41
C SER A 137 3.18 6.30 -15.43
N LYS A 138 3.27 5.63 -14.28
CA LYS A 138 3.88 4.30 -14.11
C LYS A 138 2.91 3.33 -13.44
N PRO A 139 3.12 2.00 -13.58
CA PRO A 139 2.32 1.01 -12.86
C PRO A 139 2.38 1.24 -11.35
N MET A 140 1.22 1.42 -10.71
CA MET A 140 1.10 1.61 -9.28
C MET A 140 0.36 0.46 -8.63
N ARG A 141 0.80 0.07 -7.43
CA ARG A 141 0.07 -0.87 -6.59
C ARG A 141 -1.14 -0.18 -5.95
N ARG A 142 -2.05 -0.94 -5.39
CA ARG A 142 -3.30 -0.47 -4.79
C ARG A 142 -3.13 0.72 -3.82
N SER A 143 -2.18 0.61 -2.90
CA SER A 143 -1.96 1.66 -1.89
C SER A 143 -1.35 2.92 -2.49
N GLU A 144 -0.43 2.78 -3.46
CA GLU A 144 0.11 3.91 -4.19
C GLU A 144 -0.97 4.62 -5.01
N GLN A 145 -1.91 3.88 -5.61
CA GLN A 145 -3.08 4.48 -6.29
C GLN A 145 -3.94 5.29 -5.32
N HIS A 146 -4.16 4.79 -4.08
CA HIS A 146 -4.87 5.54 -3.07
C HIS A 146 -4.14 6.85 -2.71
N ILE A 147 -2.83 6.77 -2.44
CA ILE A 147 -2.01 7.94 -2.11
C ILE A 147 -1.96 8.92 -3.28
N ALA A 148 -1.84 8.44 -4.52
CA ALA A 148 -1.87 9.30 -5.71
C ALA A 148 -3.17 10.11 -5.82
N ARG A 149 -4.32 9.53 -5.43
CA ARG A 149 -5.61 10.28 -5.38
C ARG A 149 -5.61 11.41 -4.36
N GLN A 150 -4.78 11.34 -3.32
CA GLN A 150 -4.62 12.42 -2.34
C GLN A 150 -3.66 13.52 -2.80
N ILE A 151 -2.70 13.17 -3.67
CA ILE A 151 -1.64 14.07 -4.13
C ILE A 151 -2.04 14.81 -5.41
N TYR A 152 -2.79 14.16 -6.29
CA TYR A 152 -3.08 14.69 -7.63
C TYR A 152 -4.57 14.90 -7.84
N SER A 153 -4.90 15.87 -8.70
CA SER A 153 -6.23 16.05 -9.27
C SER A 153 -6.26 15.60 -10.74
N GLY A 154 -7.42 15.11 -11.19
CA GLY A 154 -7.70 14.80 -12.59
C GLY A 154 -8.74 15.76 -13.17
N LEU A 155 -9.19 15.57 -14.41
CA LEU A 155 -10.33 16.34 -14.93
C LEU A 155 -11.59 16.04 -14.14
N THR A 156 -11.79 14.79 -13.80
CA THR A 156 -12.94 14.26 -13.06
C THR A 156 -12.46 13.38 -11.89
N ARG A 157 -13.35 13.08 -10.97
CA ARG A 157 -13.11 12.16 -9.84
C ARG A 157 -14.37 11.36 -9.53
N LEU A 158 -14.23 10.26 -8.80
CA LEU A 158 -15.34 9.60 -8.14
C LEU A 158 -15.42 10.08 -6.69
N ASP A 159 -16.64 10.25 -6.17
CA ASP A 159 -16.89 10.51 -4.75
C ASP A 159 -16.95 9.21 -3.94
N GLU A 160 -17.30 9.31 -2.64
CA GLU A 160 -17.43 8.16 -1.74
C GLU A 160 -18.52 7.15 -2.14
N ASP A 161 -19.55 7.63 -2.86
CA ASP A 161 -20.64 6.81 -3.39
C ASP A 161 -20.34 6.35 -4.84
N GLU A 162 -19.08 6.51 -5.27
CA GLU A 162 -18.59 6.14 -6.61
C GLU A 162 -19.33 6.83 -7.76
N GLN A 163 -19.88 8.02 -7.48
CA GLN A 163 -20.52 8.86 -8.49
C GLN A 163 -19.50 9.81 -9.12
N LEU A 164 -19.62 10.00 -10.43
CA LEU A 164 -18.75 10.89 -11.19
C LEU A 164 -18.97 12.34 -10.80
N GLN A 165 -17.91 13.01 -10.39
CA GLN A 165 -17.91 14.39 -9.93
C GLN A 165 -16.91 15.26 -10.72
N PRO A 166 -17.15 16.56 -10.80
CA PRO A 166 -16.16 17.55 -11.22
C PRO A 166 -14.91 17.52 -10.33
N ASP A 167 -13.73 17.74 -10.96
CA ASP A 167 -12.46 17.98 -10.25
C ASP A 167 -11.79 19.21 -10.86
N LEU A 168 -10.67 19.11 -11.59
CA LEU A 168 -10.08 20.24 -12.31
C LEU A 168 -11.03 20.79 -13.37
N ALA A 169 -11.76 19.94 -14.08
CA ALA A 169 -12.85 20.38 -14.91
C ALA A 169 -14.10 20.62 -14.05
N HIS A 170 -14.61 21.84 -14.01
CA HIS A 170 -15.82 22.17 -13.26
C HIS A 170 -17.10 21.72 -13.99
N THR A 171 -17.03 21.48 -15.30
CA THR A 171 -18.08 20.90 -16.13
C THR A 171 -17.49 20.38 -17.45
N TRP A 172 -18.24 19.54 -18.15
CA TRP A 172 -17.87 19.00 -19.45
C TRP A 172 -19.12 18.70 -20.29
N GLN A 173 -18.92 18.55 -21.59
CA GLN A 173 -19.99 18.16 -22.51
C GLN A 173 -19.43 17.31 -23.67
N ALA A 174 -20.23 16.37 -24.13
CA ALA A 174 -19.99 15.70 -25.40
C ALA A 174 -20.48 16.61 -26.54
N ILE A 175 -19.57 17.08 -27.37
CA ILE A 175 -19.93 17.78 -28.63
C ILE A 175 -20.41 16.75 -29.64
N THR A 176 -19.68 15.64 -29.74
CA THR A 176 -20.05 14.41 -30.44
C THR A 176 -19.56 13.20 -29.63
N PRO A 177 -19.93 11.96 -29.96
CA PRO A 177 -19.37 10.77 -29.29
C PRO A 177 -17.83 10.64 -29.39
N THR A 178 -17.21 11.34 -30.35
CA THR A 178 -15.76 11.37 -30.57
C THR A 178 -15.13 12.72 -30.24
N HIS A 179 -15.87 13.67 -29.69
CA HIS A 179 -15.36 14.98 -29.33
C HIS A 179 -15.96 15.46 -28.02
N TRP A 180 -15.10 15.56 -26.99
CA TRP A 180 -15.44 16.03 -25.67
C TRP A 180 -14.79 17.37 -25.36
N ARG A 181 -15.53 18.26 -24.69
CA ARG A 181 -15.07 19.55 -24.20
C ARG A 181 -15.13 19.63 -22.69
N PHE A 182 -14.01 20.03 -22.08
CA PHE A 182 -13.86 20.21 -20.64
C PHE A 182 -13.56 21.67 -20.33
N TYR A 183 -14.21 22.21 -19.30
CA TYR A 183 -14.01 23.59 -18.84
C TYR A 183 -13.22 23.54 -17.53
N ILE A 184 -11.99 24.07 -17.58
CA ILE A 184 -11.00 23.95 -16.51
C ILE A 184 -11.14 25.08 -15.50
N ARG A 185 -10.97 24.80 -14.22
CA ARG A 185 -10.95 25.81 -13.16
C ARG A 185 -9.77 26.75 -13.32
N PRO A 186 -9.97 28.07 -13.33
CA PRO A 186 -8.86 29.03 -13.35
C PRO A 186 -8.16 29.08 -12.00
N GLY A 187 -6.88 29.45 -11.99
CA GLY A 187 -6.12 29.76 -10.77
C GLY A 187 -5.68 28.56 -9.94
N VAL A 188 -5.86 27.34 -10.43
CA VAL A 188 -5.37 26.13 -9.77
C VAL A 188 -3.83 26.15 -9.72
N ARG A 189 -3.26 25.70 -8.59
CA ARG A 189 -1.81 25.64 -8.38
C ARG A 189 -1.37 24.24 -8.02
N PHE A 190 -0.16 23.92 -8.43
CA PHE A 190 0.58 22.78 -7.93
C PHE A 190 1.14 23.03 -6.51
N HIS A 191 1.56 21.98 -5.82
CA HIS A 191 2.11 22.05 -4.46
C HIS A 191 3.36 22.93 -4.33
N ASN A 192 4.11 23.12 -5.42
CA ASN A 192 5.26 24.02 -5.50
C ASN A 192 4.88 25.49 -5.75
N GLY A 193 3.58 25.78 -5.90
CA GLY A 193 3.04 27.12 -6.15
C GLY A 193 2.91 27.50 -7.63
N GLU A 194 3.42 26.70 -8.56
CA GLU A 194 3.25 26.93 -10.00
C GLU A 194 1.78 26.88 -10.43
N LEU A 195 1.43 27.71 -11.40
CA LEU A 195 0.06 27.75 -11.95
C LEU A 195 -0.16 26.56 -12.87
N LEU A 196 -1.26 25.84 -12.67
CA LEU A 196 -1.73 24.83 -13.61
C LEU A 196 -2.34 25.54 -14.83
N THR A 197 -1.61 25.53 -15.94
CA THR A 197 -2.05 26.15 -17.20
C THR A 197 -2.79 25.14 -18.09
N THR A 198 -3.57 25.65 -19.04
CA THR A 198 -4.27 24.82 -20.03
C THR A 198 -3.27 23.99 -20.85
N ASP A 199 -2.08 24.51 -21.16
CA ASP A 199 -1.04 23.79 -21.89
C ASP A 199 -0.51 22.58 -21.11
N ILE A 200 -0.34 22.71 -19.79
CA ILE A 200 0.05 21.58 -18.93
C ILE A 200 -1.04 20.49 -18.95
N VAL A 201 -2.32 20.88 -18.90
CA VAL A 201 -3.43 19.92 -18.98
C VAL A 201 -3.42 19.20 -20.34
N ILE A 202 -3.25 19.94 -21.44
CA ILE A 202 -3.18 19.37 -22.80
C ILE A 202 -2.02 18.38 -22.89
N GLN A 203 -0.83 18.76 -22.46
CA GLN A 203 0.33 17.89 -22.52
C GLN A 203 0.11 16.61 -21.68
N SER A 204 -0.38 16.73 -20.46
CA SER A 204 -0.64 15.59 -19.58
C SER A 204 -1.68 14.64 -20.19
N LEU A 205 -2.76 15.15 -20.77
CA LEU A 205 -3.79 14.35 -21.44
C LEU A 205 -3.27 13.73 -22.74
N TRP A 206 -2.40 14.43 -23.47
CA TRP A 206 -1.81 13.90 -24.69
C TRP A 206 -0.88 12.71 -24.43
N GLU A 207 -0.21 12.67 -23.26
CA GLU A 207 0.61 11.53 -22.86
C GLU A 207 -0.23 10.27 -22.59
N LEU A 208 -1.52 10.41 -22.26
CA LEU A 208 -2.42 9.26 -22.00
C LEU A 208 -2.61 8.33 -23.20
N ARG A 209 -2.38 8.80 -24.44
CA ARG A 209 -2.48 7.95 -25.64
C ARG A 209 -1.53 6.72 -25.61
N PHE A 210 -0.50 6.77 -24.78
CA PHE A 210 0.41 5.64 -24.57
C PHE A 210 -0.10 4.60 -23.57
N VAL A 211 -1.22 4.87 -22.91
CA VAL A 211 -1.94 3.95 -22.03
C VAL A 211 -3.07 3.32 -22.84
N ASN A 212 -3.17 2.00 -22.88
CA ASN A 212 -4.18 1.32 -23.71
C ASN A 212 -5.61 1.80 -23.43
N LEU A 213 -5.90 2.12 -22.17
CA LEU A 213 -7.20 2.68 -21.77
C LEU A 213 -7.57 3.95 -22.55
N PHE A 214 -6.59 4.70 -23.02
CA PHE A 214 -6.77 5.99 -23.71
C PHE A 214 -6.09 6.03 -25.09
N SER A 215 -5.64 4.89 -25.63
CA SER A 215 -4.93 4.81 -26.91
C SER A 215 -5.75 5.33 -28.11
N HIS A 216 -7.06 5.48 -27.95
CA HIS A 216 -7.97 6.05 -28.96
C HIS A 216 -8.05 7.59 -28.94
N ILE A 217 -7.26 8.27 -28.08
CA ILE A 217 -7.12 9.73 -28.16
C ILE A 217 -6.36 10.08 -29.45
N ASP A 218 -7.00 10.91 -30.28
CA ASP A 218 -6.46 11.35 -31.57
C ASP A 218 -5.76 12.71 -31.45
N GLN A 219 -6.42 13.67 -30.76
CA GLN A 219 -5.92 15.02 -30.57
C GLN A 219 -6.42 15.59 -29.24
N VAL A 220 -5.59 16.44 -28.63
CA VAL A 220 -5.98 17.27 -27.48
C VAL A 220 -5.56 18.69 -27.80
N ASP A 221 -6.50 19.64 -27.75
CA ASP A 221 -6.25 21.05 -28.03
C ASP A 221 -7.08 21.99 -27.15
N SER A 222 -6.89 23.28 -27.33
CA SER A 222 -7.62 24.33 -26.60
C SER A 222 -8.20 25.33 -27.56
N PRO A 223 -9.54 25.43 -27.66
CA PRO A 223 -10.18 26.47 -28.43
C PRO A 223 -10.17 27.85 -27.75
N GLY A 224 -9.74 27.95 -26.51
CA GLY A 224 -9.68 29.18 -25.72
C GLY A 224 -9.23 28.96 -24.29
N ASP A 225 -9.07 30.03 -23.53
CA ASP A 225 -8.56 29.96 -22.15
C ASP A 225 -9.45 29.05 -21.27
N CYS A 226 -8.81 28.20 -20.48
CA CYS A 226 -9.48 27.26 -19.58
C CYS A 226 -10.46 26.30 -20.27
N VAL A 227 -10.28 26.01 -21.55
CA VAL A 227 -11.09 25.05 -22.30
C VAL A 227 -10.18 24.03 -22.94
N VAL A 228 -10.49 22.74 -22.78
CA VAL A 228 -9.75 21.64 -23.38
C VAL A 228 -10.70 20.76 -24.18
N ASP A 229 -10.36 20.53 -25.45
CA ASP A 229 -11.06 19.62 -26.35
C ASP A 229 -10.24 18.34 -26.49
N ILE A 230 -10.92 17.19 -26.38
CA ILE A 230 -10.35 15.86 -26.60
C ILE A 230 -11.07 15.24 -27.80
N HIS A 231 -10.34 14.95 -28.85
CA HIS A 231 -10.81 14.26 -30.04
C HIS A 231 -10.37 12.79 -30.02
N LEU A 232 -11.28 11.91 -30.38
CA LEU A 232 -11.10 10.46 -30.31
C LEU A 232 -11.23 9.82 -31.69
N GLN A 233 -10.47 8.76 -31.94
CA GLN A 233 -10.56 7.94 -33.16
C GLN A 233 -11.83 7.09 -33.20
N LYS A 234 -12.37 6.75 -32.03
CA LYS A 234 -13.57 5.92 -31.86
C LYS A 234 -14.52 6.57 -30.85
N PRO A 235 -15.84 6.35 -30.96
CA PRO A 235 -16.80 6.84 -29.98
C PRO A 235 -16.49 6.34 -28.57
N ASP A 236 -16.52 7.24 -27.58
CA ASP A 236 -16.40 6.89 -26.17
C ASP A 236 -17.35 7.75 -25.32
N HIS A 237 -18.49 7.16 -24.95
CA HIS A 237 -19.43 7.78 -24.03
C HIS A 237 -19.01 7.71 -22.56
N ARG A 238 -17.91 7.03 -22.26
CA ARG A 238 -17.40 6.79 -20.90
C ARG A 238 -16.16 7.62 -20.59
N LEU A 239 -15.64 8.40 -21.53
CA LEU A 239 -14.42 9.17 -21.37
C LEU A 239 -14.37 9.96 -20.05
N PRO A 240 -15.39 10.73 -19.64
CA PRO A 240 -15.33 11.45 -18.35
C PRO A 240 -15.21 10.53 -17.13
N LEU A 241 -15.83 9.35 -17.17
CA LEU A 241 -15.70 8.34 -16.11
C LEU A 241 -14.28 7.76 -16.07
N LEU A 242 -13.74 7.39 -17.22
CA LEU A 242 -12.40 6.82 -17.32
C LEU A 242 -11.30 7.80 -16.94
N LEU A 243 -11.51 9.11 -17.20
CA LEU A 243 -10.60 10.19 -16.76
C LEU A 243 -10.55 10.38 -15.24
N SER A 244 -11.37 9.68 -14.46
CA SER A 244 -11.25 9.64 -12.99
C SER A 244 -10.17 8.65 -12.50
N GLU A 245 -9.66 7.78 -13.38
CA GLU A 245 -8.62 6.80 -13.05
C GLU A 245 -7.32 7.45 -12.58
N ALA A 246 -6.55 6.70 -11.80
CA ALA A 246 -5.29 7.20 -11.24
C ALA A 246 -4.26 7.58 -12.33
N CYS A 247 -4.21 6.83 -13.44
CA CYS A 247 -3.31 7.13 -14.56
C CYS A 247 -3.66 8.42 -15.32
N ALA A 248 -4.92 8.91 -15.19
CA ALA A 248 -5.38 10.12 -15.86
C ALA A 248 -5.26 11.40 -15.01
N LYS A 249 -4.48 11.35 -13.92
CA LYS A 249 -4.18 12.55 -13.13
C LYS A 249 -3.29 13.52 -13.90
N ILE A 250 -3.53 14.82 -13.69
CA ILE A 250 -2.75 15.86 -14.38
C ILE A 250 -1.41 16.05 -13.69
N LEU A 251 -0.35 15.88 -14.45
CA LEU A 251 1.03 15.90 -13.98
C LEU A 251 1.78 17.12 -14.53
N LEU A 252 2.79 17.56 -13.80
CA LEU A 252 3.79 18.48 -14.35
C LEU A 252 4.46 17.85 -15.59
N PRO A 253 4.85 18.66 -16.59
CA PRO A 253 5.68 18.20 -17.70
C PRO A 253 6.93 17.47 -17.21
N GLU A 254 7.36 16.42 -17.92
CA GLU A 254 8.52 15.61 -17.51
C GLU A 254 9.77 16.47 -17.29
N SER A 255 9.98 17.49 -18.12
CA SER A 255 11.09 18.44 -17.99
C SER A 255 11.09 19.28 -16.70
N GLN A 256 9.97 19.32 -15.98
CA GLN A 256 9.80 20.06 -14.72
C GLN A 256 9.74 19.13 -13.51
N ARG A 257 9.82 17.81 -13.71
CA ARG A 257 9.84 16.82 -12.64
C ARG A 257 11.25 16.69 -12.07
N SER A 258 11.35 16.56 -10.75
CA SER A 258 12.61 16.25 -10.07
C SER A 258 13.03 14.79 -10.33
N GLU A 259 14.30 14.47 -10.12
CA GLU A 259 14.81 13.09 -10.25
C GLU A 259 14.13 12.11 -9.28
N ASP A 260 13.69 12.60 -8.13
CA ASP A 260 12.98 11.84 -7.10
C ASP A 260 11.44 11.93 -7.21
N PHE A 261 10.91 12.35 -8.36
CA PHE A 261 9.47 12.55 -8.57
C PHE A 261 8.62 11.32 -8.23
N ASP A 262 9.15 10.12 -8.42
CA ASP A 262 8.45 8.88 -8.05
C ASP A 262 8.21 8.74 -6.54
N LEU A 263 9.09 9.35 -5.71
CA LEU A 263 9.03 9.35 -4.25
C LEU A 263 8.42 10.64 -3.70
N MET A 264 8.84 11.78 -4.25
CA MET A 264 8.49 13.13 -3.78
C MET A 264 7.73 13.92 -4.87
N PRO A 265 6.56 13.43 -5.28
CA PRO A 265 5.83 14.06 -6.37
C PRO A 265 5.25 15.42 -6.01
N VAL A 266 5.13 16.26 -7.03
CA VAL A 266 4.42 17.53 -6.99
C VAL A 266 3.11 17.38 -7.76
N GLY A 267 1.98 17.44 -7.06
CA GLY A 267 0.64 17.38 -7.62
C GLY A 267 -0.17 18.64 -7.35
N SER A 268 -1.47 18.60 -7.64
CA SER A 268 -2.44 19.66 -7.40
C SER A 268 -3.59 19.23 -6.47
N GLY A 269 -3.45 18.09 -5.82
CA GLY A 269 -4.45 17.50 -4.94
C GLY A 269 -4.47 18.10 -3.52
N PRO A 270 -5.33 17.57 -2.64
CA PRO A 270 -5.55 18.11 -1.30
C PRO A 270 -4.36 17.95 -0.35
N TYR A 271 -3.45 17.00 -0.61
CA TYR A 271 -2.28 16.75 0.20
C TYR A 271 -0.99 16.83 -0.62
N LYS A 272 0.07 17.36 -0.02
CA LYS A 272 1.43 17.37 -0.56
C LYS A 272 2.33 16.41 0.23
N VAL A 273 3.26 15.77 -0.47
CA VAL A 273 4.29 14.93 0.15
C VAL A 273 5.34 15.81 0.80
N ILE A 274 5.64 15.55 2.08
CA ILE A 274 6.69 16.25 2.84
C ILE A 274 7.90 15.34 3.07
N VAL A 275 7.64 14.06 3.33
CA VAL A 275 8.66 13.02 3.50
C VAL A 275 8.13 11.75 2.86
N ASN A 276 8.97 11.06 2.12
CA ASN A 276 8.71 9.69 1.70
C ASN A 276 10.04 8.93 1.66
N ASP A 277 10.23 8.06 2.63
CA ASP A 277 11.44 7.27 2.80
C ASP A 277 11.10 5.80 3.13
N GLU A 278 12.09 4.98 3.40
CA GLU A 278 11.89 3.56 3.75
C GLU A 278 11.11 3.34 5.06
N LYS A 279 10.98 4.36 5.91
CA LYS A 279 10.37 4.25 7.24
C LYS A 279 9.02 4.95 7.35
N ARG A 280 8.76 5.95 6.51
CA ARG A 280 7.50 6.70 6.58
C ARG A 280 7.18 7.48 5.31
N LEU A 281 5.89 7.68 5.09
CA LEU A 281 5.33 8.69 4.20
C LEU A 281 4.64 9.75 5.07
N VAL A 282 4.90 11.02 4.83
CA VAL A 282 4.24 12.16 5.50
C VAL A 282 3.55 13.02 4.45
N LEU A 283 2.23 13.11 4.57
CA LEU A 283 1.38 13.97 3.77
C LEU A 283 0.93 15.15 4.62
N GLN A 284 0.98 16.36 4.07
CA GLN A 284 0.49 17.59 4.70
C GLN A 284 -0.63 18.20 3.86
N ALA A 285 -1.70 18.66 4.51
CA ALA A 285 -2.77 19.38 3.84
C ALA A 285 -2.21 20.57 3.05
N PHE A 286 -2.71 20.73 1.84
CA PHE A 286 -2.31 21.83 0.95
C PHE A 286 -3.29 23.01 1.08
N ASP A 287 -2.87 24.08 1.77
CA ASP A 287 -3.72 25.26 2.00
C ASP A 287 -4.11 25.98 0.70
N GLY A 288 -3.32 25.80 -0.37
CA GLY A 288 -3.62 26.33 -1.71
C GLY A 288 -4.49 25.44 -2.58
N TYR A 289 -5.06 24.37 -2.01
CA TYR A 289 -5.94 23.47 -2.76
C TYR A 289 -7.20 24.21 -3.23
N PHE A 290 -7.58 24.01 -4.49
CA PHE A 290 -8.72 24.71 -5.12
C PHE A 290 -10.10 24.22 -4.66
N GLY A 291 -10.16 23.06 -3.99
CA GLY A 291 -11.35 22.49 -3.37
C GLY A 291 -11.44 22.83 -1.87
N PHE A 292 -12.16 22.00 -1.12
CA PHE A 292 -12.20 22.12 0.34
C PHE A 292 -10.86 21.61 0.93
N ARG A 293 -10.22 22.46 1.74
CA ARG A 293 -9.03 22.06 2.48
C ARG A 293 -9.36 20.86 3.36
N PRO A 294 -8.53 19.80 3.38
CA PRO A 294 -8.70 18.70 4.32
C PRO A 294 -8.74 19.18 5.77
N LEU A 295 -9.54 18.50 6.58
CA LEU A 295 -9.64 18.83 8.02
C LEU A 295 -8.49 18.24 8.82
N LEU A 296 -7.86 17.15 8.35
CA LEU A 296 -6.59 16.67 8.91
C LEU A 296 -5.44 17.49 8.35
N ASP A 297 -4.61 18.03 9.24
CA ASP A 297 -3.42 18.80 8.86
C ASP A 297 -2.32 17.90 8.30
N ARG A 298 -2.19 16.67 8.85
CA ARG A 298 -1.13 15.73 8.48
C ARG A 298 -1.59 14.28 8.58
N VAL A 299 -1.16 13.48 7.60
CA VAL A 299 -1.27 12.02 7.63
C VAL A 299 0.13 11.43 7.53
N GLU A 300 0.48 10.58 8.48
CA GLU A 300 1.76 9.88 8.51
C GLU A 300 1.52 8.38 8.37
N VAL A 301 2.10 7.77 7.36
CA VAL A 301 2.10 6.31 7.18
C VAL A 301 3.46 5.78 7.64
N TRP A 302 3.47 5.01 8.72
CA TRP A 302 4.68 4.47 9.31
C TRP A 302 4.93 3.05 8.83
N VAL A 303 6.13 2.79 8.27
CA VAL A 303 6.55 1.47 7.82
C VAL A 303 7.05 0.67 9.01
N ILE A 304 6.37 -0.42 9.32
CA ILE A 304 6.66 -1.31 10.44
C ILE A 304 6.77 -2.73 9.89
N ASP A 305 8.00 -3.25 9.76
CA ASP A 305 8.30 -4.50 9.05
C ASP A 305 7.66 -5.75 9.68
N GLU A 306 7.45 -5.73 11.01
CA GLU A 306 6.85 -6.84 11.78
C GLU A 306 5.44 -6.49 12.29
N VAL A 307 4.60 -5.97 11.42
CA VAL A 307 3.23 -5.68 11.81
C VAL A 307 2.46 -6.99 11.95
N HIS A 308 2.16 -7.37 13.19
CA HIS A 308 1.13 -8.37 13.43
C HIS A 308 -0.19 -7.91 12.82
N SER A 309 -0.95 -8.82 12.23
CA SER A 309 -2.24 -8.55 11.58
C SER A 309 -3.23 -7.72 12.42
N SER A 310 -3.03 -7.68 13.75
CA SER A 310 -3.81 -6.86 14.68
C SER A 310 -3.43 -5.37 14.69
N MET A 311 -2.33 -4.97 14.03
CA MET A 311 -1.85 -3.59 13.99
C MET A 311 -2.04 -2.93 12.64
N VAL A 312 -2.47 -3.67 11.63
CA VAL A 312 -2.54 -3.17 10.26
C VAL A 312 -3.77 -2.29 10.12
N PHE A 313 -3.56 -1.00 10.00
CA PHE A 313 -4.55 0.02 9.74
C PHE A 313 -4.05 0.92 8.61
N PRO A 314 -4.81 1.13 7.54
CA PRO A 314 -6.00 0.43 7.11
C PRO A 314 -5.64 -0.97 6.63
N SER A 315 -6.44 -1.96 6.89
CA SER A 315 -5.97 -3.31 6.59
C SER A 315 -7.07 -4.31 6.37
N LEU A 316 -6.58 -5.41 5.86
CA LEU A 316 -7.19 -6.72 5.89
C LEU A 316 -7.63 -7.03 7.35
N SER A 317 -8.80 -6.56 7.78
CA SER A 317 -9.35 -6.91 9.08
C SER A 317 -10.16 -8.18 8.96
N HIS A 318 -9.89 -9.15 9.84
CA HIS A 318 -10.66 -10.37 9.89
C HIS A 318 -11.84 -10.19 10.87
N PRO A 319 -13.10 -10.37 10.44
CA PRO A 319 -14.25 -10.17 11.30
C PRO A 319 -14.32 -11.10 12.52
N ILE A 320 -13.56 -12.21 12.50
CA ILE A 320 -13.56 -13.22 13.60
C ILE A 320 -12.61 -12.83 14.75
N LYS A 321 -11.62 -11.96 14.53
CA LYS A 321 -10.67 -11.54 15.58
C LYS A 321 -11.15 -10.40 16.47
N THR A 322 -12.34 -9.89 16.24
CA THR A 322 -12.93 -8.90 17.15
C THR A 322 -13.20 -9.55 18.50
N GLN A 323 -12.49 -9.14 19.53
CA GLN A 323 -12.83 -9.47 20.90
C GLN A 323 -14.30 -9.07 21.14
N ARG A 324 -15.04 -9.88 21.91
CA ARG A 324 -16.43 -9.57 22.27
C ARG A 324 -16.52 -8.13 22.78
N GLY A 325 -17.15 -7.25 21.99
CA GLY A 325 -17.34 -5.83 22.31
C GLY A 325 -16.70 -4.83 21.37
N SER A 326 -15.84 -5.22 20.42
CA SER A 326 -15.34 -4.30 19.40
C SER A 326 -16.30 -4.25 18.20
N SER A 327 -16.79 -3.06 17.85
CA SER A 327 -17.64 -2.85 16.69
C SER A 327 -16.79 -2.60 15.45
N THR A 328 -16.51 -3.63 14.67
CA THR A 328 -16.08 -3.47 13.26
C THR A 328 -17.33 -3.24 12.43
N GLU A 329 -17.64 -2.01 12.09
CA GLU A 329 -18.90 -1.71 11.37
C GLU A 329 -18.67 -1.59 9.85
N ASP A 330 -17.46 -1.35 9.37
CA ASP A 330 -17.15 -1.21 7.97
C ASP A 330 -16.17 -2.30 7.51
N VAL A 331 -16.70 -3.47 7.21
CA VAL A 331 -15.95 -4.58 6.60
C VAL A 331 -16.61 -4.92 5.28
N ASP A 332 -15.83 -4.91 4.20
CA ASP A 332 -16.27 -5.27 2.87
C ASP A 332 -15.32 -6.29 2.23
N LEU A 333 -15.77 -6.99 1.20
CA LEU A 333 -14.90 -7.82 0.41
C LEU A 333 -14.14 -6.97 -0.61
N ASP A 334 -12.87 -7.27 -0.77
CA ASP A 334 -12.06 -6.75 -1.88
C ASP A 334 -12.85 -6.94 -3.19
N PRO A 335 -13.10 -5.89 -3.97
CA PRO A 335 -13.82 -6.00 -5.23
C PRO A 335 -13.08 -6.83 -6.29
N GLY A 336 -11.79 -7.14 -6.08
CA GLY A 336 -10.98 -8.01 -6.91
C GLY A 336 -10.61 -9.32 -6.22
N CYS A 337 -9.61 -10.01 -6.77
CA CYS A 337 -9.05 -11.22 -6.18
C CYS A 337 -7.53 -11.28 -6.32
N THR A 338 -6.89 -12.11 -5.53
CA THR A 338 -5.56 -12.65 -5.85
C THR A 338 -5.73 -13.74 -6.90
N TYR A 339 -4.82 -13.77 -7.87
CA TYR A 339 -4.89 -14.68 -9.00
C TYR A 339 -3.50 -15.11 -9.48
N LEU A 340 -3.43 -16.22 -10.18
CA LEU A 340 -2.28 -16.61 -10.98
C LEU A 340 -2.50 -16.12 -12.41
N LEU A 341 -1.54 -15.40 -12.95
CA LEU A 341 -1.50 -14.95 -14.34
C LEU A 341 -0.53 -15.85 -15.10
N LEU A 342 -1.00 -16.56 -16.10
CA LEU A 342 -0.21 -17.45 -16.91
C LEU A 342 0.42 -16.72 -18.10
N ASN A 343 1.68 -17.01 -18.39
CA ASN A 343 2.36 -16.46 -19.55
C ASN A 343 2.06 -17.33 -20.79
N LYS A 344 1.04 -16.96 -21.54
CA LYS A 344 0.63 -17.63 -22.78
C LYS A 344 1.41 -17.16 -24.01
N LYS A 345 2.21 -16.08 -23.88
CA LYS A 345 2.97 -15.53 -24.99
C LYS A 345 4.33 -16.20 -25.15
N ASN A 346 5.09 -16.30 -24.07
CA ASN A 346 6.47 -16.78 -24.09
C ASN A 346 6.77 -17.88 -23.07
N GLY A 347 5.86 -18.12 -22.09
CA GLY A 347 5.98 -19.16 -21.08
C GLY A 347 5.44 -20.52 -21.52
N LEU A 348 5.52 -21.51 -20.63
CA LEU A 348 5.03 -22.86 -20.87
C LEU A 348 3.54 -22.88 -21.23
N ALA A 349 2.72 -22.01 -20.65
CA ALA A 349 1.29 -21.90 -20.91
C ALA A 349 0.93 -21.46 -22.36
N LYS A 350 1.92 -21.15 -23.20
CA LYS A 350 1.74 -20.98 -24.65
C LYS A 350 1.25 -22.27 -25.31
N GLU A 351 1.63 -23.42 -24.78
CA GLU A 351 1.15 -24.73 -25.17
C GLU A 351 -0.15 -25.02 -24.41
N ASP A 352 -1.25 -25.32 -25.11
CA ASP A 352 -2.57 -25.55 -24.51
C ASP A 352 -2.56 -26.67 -23.48
N GLU A 353 -1.69 -27.68 -23.66
CA GLU A 353 -1.55 -28.78 -22.70
C GLU A 353 -1.01 -28.29 -21.36
N TRP A 354 -0.03 -27.37 -21.37
CA TRP A 354 0.50 -26.74 -20.17
C TRP A 354 -0.48 -25.77 -19.53
N ALA A 355 -1.19 -24.98 -20.33
CA ALA A 355 -2.24 -24.07 -19.83
C ALA A 355 -3.35 -24.86 -19.12
N THR A 356 -3.80 -25.97 -19.73
CA THR A 356 -4.78 -26.89 -19.16
C THR A 356 -4.24 -27.57 -17.89
N TYR A 357 -2.98 -28.02 -17.90
CA TYR A 357 -2.35 -28.61 -16.73
C TYR A 357 -2.32 -27.62 -15.56
N PHE A 358 -1.83 -26.41 -15.76
CA PHE A 358 -1.78 -25.38 -14.72
C PHE A 358 -3.19 -25.05 -14.20
N HIS A 359 -4.15 -24.84 -15.10
CA HIS A 359 -5.52 -24.51 -14.72
C HIS A 359 -6.17 -25.58 -13.82
N ASN A 360 -5.95 -26.85 -14.09
CA ASN A 360 -6.47 -27.95 -13.28
C ASN A 360 -5.64 -28.17 -12.00
N LYS A 361 -4.32 -28.27 -12.13
CA LYS A 361 -3.43 -28.61 -11.02
C LYS A 361 -3.33 -27.49 -9.98
N LEU A 362 -3.27 -26.24 -10.44
CA LEU A 362 -3.16 -25.05 -9.60
C LEU A 362 -4.53 -24.38 -9.36
N SER A 363 -5.63 -25.14 -9.51
CA SER A 363 -6.95 -24.60 -9.25
C SER A 363 -7.12 -24.11 -7.80
N THR A 364 -8.01 -23.14 -7.63
CA THR A 364 -8.35 -22.53 -6.33
C THR A 364 -8.54 -23.57 -5.24
N LEU A 365 -9.40 -24.57 -5.48
CA LEU A 365 -9.70 -25.59 -4.48
C LEU A 365 -8.48 -26.44 -4.12
N ASN A 366 -7.64 -26.78 -5.11
CA ASN A 366 -6.46 -27.61 -4.88
C ASN A 366 -5.37 -26.88 -4.08
N LEU A 367 -5.16 -25.59 -4.33
CA LEU A 367 -4.17 -24.78 -3.58
C LEU A 367 -4.72 -24.33 -2.22
N PHE A 368 -5.96 -23.85 -2.17
CA PHE A 368 -6.54 -23.28 -0.96
C PHE A 368 -6.56 -24.27 0.22
N ARG A 369 -6.95 -25.53 -0.03
CA ARG A 369 -6.97 -26.60 1.01
C ARG A 369 -5.58 -26.97 1.56
N ARG A 370 -4.50 -26.51 0.92
CA ARG A 370 -3.10 -26.75 1.34
C ARG A 370 -2.47 -25.52 1.99
N LEU A 371 -3.18 -24.39 1.99
CA LEU A 371 -2.72 -23.22 2.71
C LEU A 371 -2.74 -23.48 4.22
N PRO A 372 -1.74 -23.00 4.97
CA PRO A 372 -1.75 -23.08 6.43
C PRO A 372 -2.99 -22.39 7.02
N GLU A 373 -3.74 -23.11 7.86
CA GLU A 373 -4.97 -22.59 8.47
C GLU A 373 -4.74 -21.29 9.22
N GLU A 374 -3.62 -21.17 9.94
CA GLU A 374 -3.23 -19.96 10.66
C GLU A 374 -3.16 -18.75 9.72
N LYS A 375 -2.57 -18.91 8.52
CA LYS A 375 -2.47 -17.83 7.54
C LYS A 375 -3.81 -17.49 6.90
N VAL A 376 -4.65 -18.47 6.63
CA VAL A 376 -6.01 -18.26 6.12
C VAL A 376 -6.84 -17.46 7.12
N VAL A 377 -6.76 -17.82 8.41
CA VAL A 377 -7.46 -17.12 9.49
C VAL A 377 -6.85 -15.74 9.75
N GLU A 378 -5.52 -15.63 9.78
CA GLU A 378 -4.81 -14.36 10.03
C GLU A 378 -5.16 -13.30 9.00
N LEU A 379 -5.18 -13.66 7.72
CA LEU A 379 -5.40 -12.73 6.61
C LEU A 379 -6.86 -12.67 6.14
N GLY A 380 -7.74 -13.51 6.70
CA GLY A 380 -9.16 -13.50 6.38
C GLY A 380 -9.47 -13.80 4.91
N VAL A 381 -8.67 -14.67 4.26
CA VAL A 381 -8.86 -14.97 2.85
C VAL A 381 -9.97 -15.97 2.60
N LEU A 382 -10.74 -15.78 1.52
CA LEU A 382 -11.81 -16.64 1.05
C LEU A 382 -11.48 -17.18 -0.34
N PRO A 383 -11.79 -18.45 -0.66
CA PRO A 383 -11.54 -18.99 -2.00
C PRO A 383 -12.33 -18.22 -3.06
N ALA A 384 -11.65 -17.83 -4.15
CA ALA A 384 -12.23 -17.12 -5.28
C ALA A 384 -12.41 -18.09 -6.47
N TYR A 385 -13.61 -18.17 -7.00
CA TYR A 385 -13.94 -18.96 -8.20
C TYR A 385 -14.25 -18.07 -9.41
N GLY A 386 -14.06 -16.78 -9.28
CA GLY A 386 -14.18 -15.76 -10.29
C GLY A 386 -13.40 -14.51 -9.89
N LEU A 387 -13.34 -13.50 -10.77
CA LEU A 387 -12.54 -12.30 -10.55
C LEU A 387 -13.10 -11.37 -9.47
N LYS A 388 -14.41 -11.38 -9.31
CA LYS A 388 -15.10 -10.55 -8.29
C LYS A 388 -15.86 -11.43 -7.30
N PRO A 389 -16.10 -10.95 -6.06
CA PRO A 389 -16.90 -11.65 -5.07
C PRO A 389 -18.29 -12.02 -5.62
N GLY A 390 -18.74 -13.23 -5.31
CA GLY A 390 -20.02 -13.74 -5.78
C GLY A 390 -20.05 -14.19 -7.25
N TRP A 391 -18.94 -14.11 -7.97
CA TRP A 391 -18.81 -14.70 -9.29
C TRP A 391 -18.30 -16.13 -9.17
N TYR A 392 -18.91 -17.01 -9.97
CA TYR A 392 -18.53 -18.40 -10.03
C TYR A 392 -18.35 -18.84 -11.48
N HIS A 393 -17.19 -19.40 -11.76
CA HIS A 393 -16.91 -20.13 -13.00
C HIS A 393 -16.68 -21.60 -12.64
N GLN A 394 -16.94 -22.50 -13.57
CA GLN A 394 -16.79 -23.93 -13.32
C GLN A 394 -15.34 -24.22 -12.87
N ALA A 395 -15.21 -24.63 -11.61
CA ALA A 395 -13.90 -24.98 -11.07
C ALA A 395 -13.47 -26.34 -11.61
N PRO A 396 -12.20 -26.50 -12.00
CA PRO A 396 -11.67 -27.81 -12.37
C PRO A 396 -11.79 -28.79 -11.20
N SER A 397 -12.24 -29.99 -11.47
CA SER A 397 -12.37 -31.06 -10.46
C SER A 397 -11.36 -32.20 -10.64
N ASN A 398 -10.66 -32.23 -11.77
CA ASN A 398 -9.66 -33.26 -12.06
C ASN A 398 -8.26 -32.76 -11.67
N PHE A 399 -7.82 -33.13 -10.48
CA PHE A 399 -6.46 -32.80 -9.98
C PHE A 399 -5.42 -33.90 -10.28
N ALA A 400 -5.86 -35.07 -10.77
CA ALA A 400 -4.98 -36.16 -11.13
C ALA A 400 -4.55 -36.10 -12.61
N ILE A 401 -4.22 -34.88 -13.06
CA ILE A 401 -3.69 -34.61 -14.40
C ILE A 401 -2.15 -34.72 -14.34
N THR A 402 -1.57 -35.34 -15.37
CA THR A 402 -0.10 -35.45 -15.51
C THR A 402 0.46 -34.28 -16.27
N PRO A 403 1.67 -33.81 -15.94
CA PRO A 403 2.31 -32.75 -16.69
C PRO A 403 2.67 -33.22 -18.11
N PRO A 404 2.63 -32.34 -19.13
CA PRO A 404 2.99 -32.69 -20.51
C PRO A 404 4.44 -33.16 -20.66
N ALA A 405 5.36 -32.63 -19.87
CA ALA A 405 6.76 -32.99 -19.83
C ALA A 405 7.39 -32.61 -18.49
N GLN A 406 8.57 -33.19 -18.20
CA GLN A 406 9.38 -32.75 -17.07
C GLN A 406 10.09 -31.42 -17.45
N ARG A 407 9.71 -30.33 -16.80
CA ARG A 407 10.24 -28.98 -17.00
C ARG A 407 10.44 -28.28 -15.66
N THR A 408 11.29 -27.27 -15.66
CA THR A 408 11.32 -26.29 -14.57
C THR A 408 10.27 -25.23 -14.85
N VAL A 409 9.49 -24.87 -13.83
CA VAL A 409 8.46 -23.83 -13.88
C VAL A 409 8.94 -22.63 -13.09
N THR A 410 8.91 -21.45 -13.71
CA THR A 410 9.31 -20.20 -13.06
C THR A 410 8.08 -19.47 -12.52
N VAL A 411 8.10 -19.15 -11.22
CA VAL A 411 7.00 -18.46 -10.53
C VAL A 411 7.49 -17.13 -9.96
N ALA A 412 6.89 -16.03 -10.40
CA ALA A 412 7.19 -14.70 -9.92
C ALA A 412 6.16 -14.20 -8.89
N TYR A 413 6.63 -13.56 -7.82
CA TYR A 413 5.76 -12.97 -6.82
C TYR A 413 6.40 -11.80 -6.08
N HIS A 414 5.55 -10.93 -5.53
CA HIS A 414 5.96 -9.80 -4.70
C HIS A 414 6.43 -10.28 -3.32
N ALA A 415 7.71 -10.05 -3.01
CA ALA A 415 8.33 -10.57 -1.79
C ALA A 415 7.67 -10.05 -0.50
N GLN A 416 7.26 -8.78 -0.50
CA GLN A 416 6.68 -8.11 0.66
C GLN A 416 5.16 -8.36 0.85
N HIS A 417 4.50 -9.09 -0.06
CA HIS A 417 3.07 -9.33 0.09
C HIS A 417 2.82 -10.40 1.18
N PRO A 418 1.90 -10.18 2.14
CA PRO A 418 1.72 -11.06 3.30
C PRO A 418 1.43 -12.52 2.96
N MET A 419 0.73 -12.80 1.84
CA MET A 419 0.28 -14.14 1.44
C MET A 419 1.10 -14.75 0.30
N PHE A 420 1.71 -13.95 -0.59
CA PHE A 420 2.34 -14.49 -1.80
C PHE A 420 3.49 -15.46 -1.54
N PRO A 421 4.39 -15.23 -0.57
CA PRO A 421 5.43 -16.20 -0.25
C PRO A 421 4.87 -17.55 0.20
N THR A 422 3.75 -17.55 0.93
CA THR A 422 3.07 -18.78 1.37
C THR A 422 2.40 -19.49 0.20
N LEU A 423 1.67 -18.75 -0.66
CA LEU A 423 1.05 -19.31 -1.86
C LEU A 423 2.10 -19.89 -2.82
N ALA A 424 3.23 -19.21 -3.02
CA ALA A 424 4.33 -19.70 -3.84
C ALA A 424 4.88 -21.05 -3.35
N LYS A 425 5.06 -21.21 -2.03
CA LYS A 425 5.47 -22.49 -1.44
C LYS A 425 4.45 -23.61 -1.66
N VAL A 426 3.15 -23.29 -1.57
CA VAL A 426 2.08 -24.27 -1.84
C VAL A 426 2.07 -24.67 -3.31
N ILE A 427 2.26 -23.72 -4.24
CA ILE A 427 2.42 -24.02 -5.68
C ILE A 427 3.61 -24.95 -5.89
N GLN A 428 4.76 -24.67 -5.29
CA GLN A 428 5.94 -25.54 -5.37
C GLN A 428 5.64 -26.96 -4.88
N GLN A 429 4.99 -27.12 -3.71
CA GLN A 429 4.62 -28.41 -3.18
C GLN A 429 3.76 -29.21 -4.15
N VAL A 430 2.73 -28.56 -4.72
CA VAL A 430 1.79 -29.19 -5.65
C VAL A 430 2.47 -29.62 -6.95
N LEU A 431 3.37 -28.82 -7.50
CA LEU A 431 4.09 -29.13 -8.73
C LEU A 431 5.20 -30.19 -8.49
N ASN A 432 5.84 -30.15 -7.33
CA ASN A 432 6.84 -31.18 -6.96
C ASN A 432 6.22 -32.58 -6.80
N GLU A 433 4.93 -32.70 -6.43
CA GLU A 433 4.22 -33.99 -6.41
C GLU A 433 4.25 -34.69 -7.77
N ASP A 434 4.31 -33.92 -8.86
CA ASP A 434 4.39 -34.43 -10.24
C ASP A 434 5.83 -34.41 -10.79
N GLY A 435 6.85 -34.17 -9.93
CA GLY A 435 8.26 -34.15 -10.31
C GLY A 435 8.69 -32.89 -11.07
N ILE A 436 7.88 -31.83 -11.03
CA ILE A 436 8.23 -30.53 -11.67
C ILE A 436 9.05 -29.70 -10.69
N ASN A 437 10.22 -29.22 -11.12
CA ASN A 437 11.02 -28.27 -10.34
C ASN A 437 10.44 -26.86 -10.47
N VAL A 438 10.48 -26.07 -9.35
CA VAL A 438 9.98 -24.69 -9.35
C VAL A 438 11.08 -23.73 -8.95
N GLU A 439 11.32 -22.73 -9.78
CA GLU A 439 12.21 -21.61 -9.52
C GLU A 439 11.42 -20.35 -9.20
N PHE A 440 11.87 -19.58 -8.18
CA PHE A 440 11.19 -18.39 -7.74
C PHE A 440 11.92 -17.12 -8.14
N ILE A 441 11.18 -16.17 -8.71
CA ILE A 441 11.62 -14.79 -8.91
C ILE A 441 10.86 -13.89 -7.93
N LYS A 442 11.61 -13.31 -6.98
CA LYS A 442 11.07 -12.35 -6.02
C LYS A 442 11.34 -10.94 -6.52
N TYR A 443 10.34 -10.09 -6.47
CA TYR A 443 10.49 -8.69 -6.84
C TYR A 443 9.78 -7.77 -5.86
N GLU A 444 10.22 -6.52 -5.78
CA GLU A 444 9.66 -5.53 -4.85
C GLU A 444 8.90 -4.40 -5.57
N LEU A 445 9.37 -3.97 -6.72
CA LEU A 445 8.74 -2.89 -7.49
C LEU A 445 8.02 -3.40 -8.74
N SER A 446 8.76 -3.71 -9.77
CA SER A 446 8.24 -4.29 -11.01
C SER A 446 9.31 -5.14 -11.69
N LEU A 447 8.90 -6.17 -12.40
CA LEU A 447 9.80 -6.90 -13.29
C LEU A 447 9.79 -6.23 -14.67
N THR A 448 10.98 -5.87 -15.14
CA THR A 448 11.19 -5.33 -16.48
C THR A 448 11.33 -6.42 -17.55
N GLU A 449 11.71 -7.65 -17.13
CA GLU A 449 11.92 -8.82 -18.01
C GLU A 449 10.75 -9.78 -17.86
N VAL A 450 9.71 -9.57 -18.67
CA VAL A 450 8.46 -10.34 -18.61
C VAL A 450 8.57 -11.71 -19.31
N GLY A 451 9.60 -11.94 -20.14
CA GLY A 451 9.69 -13.09 -21.05
C GLY A 451 10.01 -14.44 -20.40
N GLU A 452 10.63 -14.47 -19.24
CA GLU A 452 11.19 -15.69 -18.64
C GLU A 452 10.35 -16.29 -17.50
N VAL A 453 9.16 -15.74 -17.20
CA VAL A 453 8.31 -16.19 -16.10
C VAL A 453 7.09 -16.91 -16.65
N ASP A 454 6.82 -18.12 -16.15
CA ASP A 454 5.67 -18.92 -16.55
C ASP A 454 4.38 -18.52 -15.82
N ILE A 455 4.49 -18.24 -14.54
CA ILE A 455 3.35 -17.95 -13.64
C ILE A 455 3.65 -16.75 -12.76
N TRP A 456 2.74 -15.79 -12.74
CA TRP A 456 2.81 -14.63 -11.86
C TRP A 456 1.72 -14.71 -10.78
N ILE A 457 2.10 -14.51 -9.52
CA ILE A 457 1.14 -14.31 -8.43
C ILE A 457 0.84 -12.83 -8.34
N LYS A 458 -0.40 -12.44 -8.61
CA LYS A 458 -0.86 -11.05 -8.69
C LYS A 458 -2.08 -10.80 -7.80
N ALA A 459 -2.27 -9.57 -7.36
CA ALA A 459 -3.53 -9.09 -6.80
C ALA A 459 -4.17 -8.11 -7.76
N MET A 460 -5.48 -8.23 -7.95
CA MET A 460 -6.25 -7.33 -8.80
C MET A 460 -6.44 -6.00 -8.06
N GLY A 461 -5.85 -4.95 -8.57
CA GLY A 461 -6.00 -3.59 -8.04
C GLY A 461 -7.19 -2.89 -8.68
N ILE A 462 -8.41 -3.19 -8.23
CA ILE A 462 -9.63 -2.52 -8.70
C ILE A 462 -9.83 -1.24 -7.88
N ALA A 463 -10.06 -0.15 -8.58
CA ALA A 463 -10.05 1.20 -8.02
C ALA A 463 -11.38 1.61 -7.33
N ASN A 464 -12.47 0.87 -7.59
CA ASN A 464 -13.81 1.09 -7.04
C ASN A 464 -14.64 -0.22 -7.14
N HIS A 465 -15.81 -0.27 -6.54
CA HIS A 465 -16.67 -1.48 -6.53
C HIS A 465 -17.46 -1.69 -7.81
N ARG A 466 -17.46 -0.74 -8.72
CA ARG A 466 -18.19 -0.80 -9.98
C ARG A 466 -17.64 -1.91 -10.88
N ASP A 467 -18.50 -2.51 -11.70
CA ASP A 467 -18.09 -3.56 -12.64
C ASP A 467 -17.21 -3.02 -13.77
N ASP A 468 -17.43 -1.77 -14.18
CA ASP A 468 -16.65 -1.12 -15.23
C ASP A 468 -15.21 -0.73 -14.81
N ALA A 469 -14.88 -0.80 -13.52
CA ALA A 469 -13.50 -0.67 -13.04
C ALA A 469 -12.56 -1.76 -13.60
N LEU A 470 -13.11 -2.88 -14.06
CA LEU A 470 -12.33 -3.90 -14.76
C LEU A 470 -11.72 -3.39 -16.08
N ALA A 471 -12.32 -2.39 -16.73
CA ALA A 471 -11.73 -1.77 -17.91
C ALA A 471 -10.40 -1.07 -17.56
N GLY A 472 -10.36 -0.33 -16.46
CA GLY A 472 -9.14 0.28 -15.94
C GLY A 472 -8.10 -0.77 -15.58
N TRP A 473 -8.48 -1.80 -14.83
CA TRP A 473 -7.56 -2.89 -14.48
C TRP A 473 -6.99 -3.61 -15.70
N LEU A 474 -7.79 -3.87 -16.73
CA LEU A 474 -7.36 -4.57 -17.94
C LEU A 474 -6.43 -3.74 -18.82
N LEU A 475 -6.71 -2.43 -18.96
CA LEU A 475 -6.10 -1.58 -19.98
C LEU A 475 -5.12 -0.53 -19.41
N ASN A 476 -4.97 -0.44 -18.07
CA ASN A 476 -4.09 0.51 -17.44
C ASN A 476 -2.82 -0.19 -16.93
N TYR A 477 -1.74 -0.16 -17.73
CA TYR A 477 -0.44 -0.79 -17.42
C TYR A 477 -0.56 -2.28 -17.04
N SER A 478 -1.41 -2.99 -17.72
CA SER A 478 -1.71 -4.39 -17.38
C SER A 478 -0.64 -5.36 -17.88
N ASP A 479 -0.14 -6.20 -16.98
CA ASP A 479 0.68 -7.36 -17.38
C ASP A 479 -0.10 -8.35 -18.25
N VAL A 480 -1.44 -8.31 -18.25
CA VAL A 480 -2.31 -9.18 -19.06
C VAL A 480 -1.99 -9.02 -20.55
N GLU A 481 -1.83 -7.79 -21.03
CA GLU A 481 -1.43 -7.53 -22.43
C GLU A 481 -0.12 -8.22 -22.80
N HIS A 482 0.88 -8.09 -21.92
CA HIS A 482 2.22 -8.60 -22.19
C HIS A 482 2.32 -10.12 -22.14
N LEU A 483 1.40 -10.78 -21.44
CA LEU A 483 1.42 -12.21 -21.17
C LEU A 483 0.34 -13.00 -21.92
N SER A 484 -0.56 -12.30 -22.63
CA SER A 484 -1.65 -12.91 -23.39
C SER A 484 -1.26 -13.16 -24.85
N LEU A 485 -2.02 -14.06 -25.50
CA LEU A 485 -2.05 -14.13 -26.95
C LEU A 485 -2.73 -12.86 -27.51
N ALA A 486 -2.26 -12.39 -28.66
CA ALA A 486 -2.77 -11.15 -29.26
C ALA A 486 -4.27 -11.23 -29.58
N ASP A 487 -4.77 -12.36 -30.08
CA ASP A 487 -6.19 -12.53 -30.42
C ASP A 487 -7.08 -12.48 -29.17
N ASP A 488 -6.65 -13.10 -28.07
CA ASP A 488 -7.35 -13.07 -26.79
C ASP A 488 -7.44 -11.63 -26.25
N PHE A 489 -6.32 -10.92 -26.23
CA PHE A 489 -6.28 -9.54 -25.75
C PHE A 489 -7.12 -8.60 -26.62
N ASN A 490 -7.04 -8.74 -27.94
CA ASN A 490 -7.88 -7.98 -28.88
C ASN A 490 -9.37 -8.23 -28.67
N TYR A 491 -9.78 -9.47 -28.36
CA TYR A 491 -11.15 -9.79 -28.03
C TYR A 491 -11.62 -9.02 -26.78
N TRP A 492 -10.82 -9.02 -25.71
CA TRP A 492 -11.15 -8.29 -24.47
C TRP A 492 -11.19 -6.78 -24.68
N CYS A 493 -10.25 -6.23 -25.46
CA CYS A 493 -10.29 -4.82 -25.88
C CYS A 493 -11.57 -4.51 -26.66
N GLY A 494 -11.98 -5.42 -27.55
CA GLY A 494 -13.23 -5.28 -28.32
C GLY A 494 -14.48 -5.21 -27.45
N LEU A 495 -14.54 -5.94 -26.33
CA LEU A 495 -15.64 -5.83 -25.36
C LEU A 495 -15.70 -4.45 -24.72
N VAL A 496 -14.55 -3.88 -24.37
CA VAL A 496 -14.45 -2.53 -23.80
C VAL A 496 -14.84 -1.48 -24.83
N ASP A 497 -14.36 -1.61 -26.08
CA ASP A 497 -14.67 -0.67 -27.17
C ASP A 497 -16.17 -0.66 -27.51
N GLN A 498 -16.83 -1.83 -27.52
CA GLN A 498 -18.29 -1.91 -27.73
C GLN A 498 -19.05 -1.20 -26.61
N TRP A 499 -18.66 -1.38 -25.36
CA TRP A 499 -19.26 -0.69 -24.23
C TRP A 499 -19.09 0.82 -24.29
N ARG A 500 -17.92 1.30 -24.73
CA ARG A 500 -17.66 2.75 -24.90
C ARG A 500 -18.50 3.36 -25.99
N ALA A 501 -18.67 2.65 -27.10
CA ALA A 501 -19.37 3.13 -28.27
C ALA A 501 -20.89 3.28 -28.07
N ASP A 502 -21.49 2.52 -27.15
CA ASP A 502 -22.92 2.57 -26.86
C ASP A 502 -23.18 3.26 -25.51
N LYS A 503 -23.86 4.41 -25.57
CA LYS A 503 -24.24 5.19 -24.39
C LYS A 503 -25.07 4.40 -23.36
N TYR A 504 -25.84 3.41 -23.80
CA TYR A 504 -26.78 2.65 -22.96
C TYR A 504 -26.27 1.25 -22.61
N ALA A 505 -25.15 0.82 -23.18
CA ALA A 505 -24.56 -0.48 -22.87
C ALA A 505 -24.14 -0.57 -21.39
N THR A 506 -24.41 -1.71 -20.78
CA THR A 506 -23.80 -2.10 -19.50
C THR A 506 -22.43 -2.72 -19.77
N PHE A 507 -21.48 -2.52 -18.86
CA PHE A 507 -20.15 -3.12 -19.00
C PHE A 507 -20.25 -4.65 -18.97
N PRO A 508 -19.67 -5.39 -19.96
CA PRO A 508 -19.77 -6.84 -20.06
C PRO A 508 -18.82 -7.57 -19.09
N ALA A 509 -18.85 -7.18 -17.82
CA ALA A 509 -17.89 -7.61 -16.80
C ALA A 509 -17.84 -9.12 -16.61
N ARG A 510 -19.02 -9.78 -16.61
CA ARG A 510 -19.09 -11.24 -16.44
C ARG A 510 -18.58 -12.01 -17.65
N GLU A 511 -18.80 -11.49 -18.85
CA GLU A 511 -18.29 -12.07 -20.10
C GLU A 511 -16.77 -11.95 -20.14
N LEU A 512 -16.24 -10.77 -19.84
CA LEU A 512 -14.81 -10.53 -19.72
C LEU A 512 -14.16 -11.45 -18.68
N GLY A 513 -14.70 -11.50 -17.47
CA GLY A 513 -14.16 -12.32 -16.39
C GLY A 513 -14.22 -13.82 -16.70
N LYS A 514 -15.33 -14.27 -17.31
CA LYS A 514 -15.49 -15.66 -17.76
C LYS A 514 -14.46 -16.03 -18.82
N SER A 515 -14.29 -15.18 -19.84
CA SER A 515 -13.33 -15.42 -20.92
C SER A 515 -11.90 -15.52 -20.40
N LEU A 516 -11.47 -14.62 -19.51
CA LEU A 516 -10.13 -14.64 -18.90
C LEU A 516 -9.83 -15.95 -18.16
N VAL A 517 -10.84 -16.54 -17.48
CA VAL A 517 -10.69 -17.80 -16.75
C VAL A 517 -10.79 -19.01 -17.70
N GLU A 518 -11.76 -19.05 -18.59
CA GLU A 518 -11.97 -20.20 -19.51
C GLU A 518 -10.89 -20.32 -20.58
N GLN A 519 -10.28 -19.20 -20.97
CA GLN A 519 -9.10 -19.21 -21.85
C GLN A 519 -7.79 -19.48 -21.11
N HIS A 520 -7.86 -19.87 -19.84
CA HIS A 520 -6.71 -20.18 -19.00
C HIS A 520 -5.68 -19.06 -18.89
N GLN A 521 -6.09 -17.79 -19.05
CA GLN A 521 -5.20 -16.65 -18.81
C GLN A 521 -4.99 -16.40 -17.34
N ILE A 522 -6.07 -16.56 -16.56
CA ILE A 522 -6.11 -16.28 -15.12
C ILE A 522 -6.69 -17.47 -14.36
N ILE A 523 -6.07 -17.79 -13.23
CA ILE A 523 -6.63 -18.72 -12.24
C ILE A 523 -6.93 -17.89 -10.97
N PRO A 524 -8.21 -17.62 -10.65
CA PRO A 524 -8.59 -16.94 -9.41
C PRO A 524 -8.14 -17.75 -8.19
N MET A 525 -7.69 -17.10 -7.11
CA MET A 525 -7.18 -17.77 -5.91
C MET A 525 -8.02 -17.47 -4.68
N PHE A 526 -8.04 -16.21 -4.26
CA PHE A 526 -8.79 -15.81 -3.07
C PHE A 526 -9.19 -14.34 -3.08
N HIS A 527 -10.29 -14.04 -2.40
CA HIS A 527 -10.71 -12.71 -2.01
C HIS A 527 -10.23 -12.42 -0.58
N CYS A 528 -9.97 -11.16 -0.29
CA CYS A 528 -9.61 -10.68 1.04
C CYS A 528 -10.75 -9.83 1.61
N TRP A 529 -10.84 -9.78 2.94
CA TRP A 529 -11.65 -8.77 3.62
C TRP A 529 -10.88 -7.46 3.71
N LEU A 530 -11.57 -6.38 3.46
CA LEU A 530 -11.11 -5.01 3.67
C LEU A 530 -11.93 -4.39 4.79
N GLY A 531 -11.30 -3.62 5.66
CA GLY A 531 -12.04 -2.98 6.73
C GLY A 531 -11.21 -1.94 7.47
N VAL A 532 -11.90 -1.02 8.12
CA VAL A 532 -11.33 -0.01 9.02
C VAL A 532 -11.86 -0.28 10.42
N SER A 533 -10.96 -0.55 11.36
CA SER A 533 -11.35 -0.79 12.75
C SER A 533 -11.73 0.52 13.42
N LYS A 534 -12.97 0.65 13.88
CA LYS A 534 -13.44 1.83 14.63
C LYS A 534 -12.71 2.03 15.95
N ASP A 535 -12.35 0.95 16.62
CA ASP A 535 -11.59 1.01 17.87
C ASP A 535 -10.20 1.61 17.69
N GLN A 536 -9.60 1.41 16.49
CA GLN A 536 -8.30 2.01 16.12
C GLN A 536 -8.45 3.42 15.57
N CYS A 537 -9.62 3.80 15.06
CA CYS A 537 -9.90 5.15 14.60
C CYS A 537 -9.96 6.17 15.74
N GLY A 538 -10.30 5.75 16.98
CA GLY A 538 -10.43 6.65 18.11
C GLY A 538 -11.45 7.76 17.86
N SER A 539 -11.02 9.01 17.96
CA SER A 539 -11.84 10.20 17.69
C SER A 539 -12.03 10.53 16.19
N LEU A 540 -11.41 9.75 15.27
CA LEU A 540 -11.53 9.96 13.84
C LEU A 540 -12.95 9.60 13.36
N GLN A 541 -13.57 10.49 12.61
CA GLN A 541 -14.91 10.34 12.06
C GLN A 541 -14.87 10.21 10.55
N ASN A 542 -15.88 9.55 9.98
CA ASN A 542 -16.06 9.32 8.55
C ASN A 542 -14.94 8.48 7.89
N ALA A 543 -14.25 7.64 8.66
CA ALA A 543 -13.24 6.73 8.14
C ALA A 543 -13.90 5.48 7.55
N LYS A 544 -14.44 5.58 6.32
CA LYS A 544 -15.03 4.48 5.56
C LYS A 544 -13.98 3.81 4.68
N CYS A 545 -13.96 2.47 4.67
CA CYS A 545 -13.07 1.73 3.80
C CYS A 545 -13.48 1.87 2.34
N ASN A 546 -12.53 2.23 1.48
CA ASN A 546 -12.73 2.26 0.04
C ASN A 546 -12.21 0.96 -0.64
N ALA A 547 -12.48 0.79 -1.92
CA ALA A 547 -12.06 -0.38 -2.69
C ALA A 547 -10.54 -0.63 -2.74
N LEU A 548 -9.73 0.38 -2.39
CA LEU A 548 -8.28 0.27 -2.29
C LEU A 548 -7.80 -0.16 -0.90
N GLY A 549 -8.72 -0.39 0.05
CA GLY A 549 -8.43 -0.81 1.41
C GLY A 549 -7.98 0.33 2.33
N TRP A 550 -8.28 1.57 1.97
CA TRP A 550 -7.97 2.79 2.71
C TRP A 550 -9.24 3.59 2.94
N PHE A 551 -9.19 4.63 3.76
CA PHE A 551 -10.23 5.67 3.80
C PHE A 551 -9.72 6.95 3.13
N ASP A 552 -10.62 7.77 2.59
CA ASP A 552 -10.25 9.04 1.98
C ASP A 552 -9.81 10.04 3.04
N PHE A 553 -8.53 10.41 3.03
CA PHE A 553 -7.95 11.34 4.01
C PHE A 553 -8.56 12.74 3.97
N SER A 554 -9.08 13.15 2.81
CA SER A 554 -9.69 14.46 2.63
C SER A 554 -11.10 14.57 3.22
N GLN A 555 -11.75 13.44 3.51
CA GLN A 555 -13.13 13.38 3.99
C GLN A 555 -13.26 13.13 5.50
N VAL A 556 -12.16 12.76 6.16
CA VAL A 556 -12.17 12.45 7.59
C VAL A 556 -11.90 13.67 8.45
N TRP A 557 -12.38 13.64 9.67
CA TRP A 557 -12.17 14.70 10.65
C TRP A 557 -12.06 14.12 12.06
N VAL A 558 -11.49 14.87 12.97
CA VAL A 558 -11.31 14.49 14.37
C VAL A 558 -12.41 15.11 15.22
N LYS A 559 -13.19 14.26 15.91
CA LYS A 559 -14.19 14.74 16.86
C LYS A 559 -13.46 15.26 18.11
N PRO A 560 -13.64 16.55 18.46
CA PRO A 560 -13.02 17.09 19.67
C PRO A 560 -13.64 16.44 20.90
N GLU A 561 -12.79 16.18 21.91
CA GLU A 561 -13.28 15.86 23.25
C GLU A 561 -13.86 17.13 23.84
N LEU A 562 -15.14 17.10 24.18
CA LEU A 562 -15.81 18.17 24.90
C LEU A 562 -15.80 17.79 26.38
N ASP A 563 -15.19 18.64 27.21
CA ASP A 563 -15.17 18.52 28.67
C ASP A 563 -16.57 18.50 29.29
#